data_143c36c228a853467c84e4da31ae59fa
#
_entry.id   143c36c228a853467c84e4da31ae59fa
#
_cell.length_a   1.000
_cell.length_b   1.000
_cell.length_c   1.000
_cell.angle_alpha   90.00
_cell.angle_beta   90.00
_cell.angle_gamma   90.00
#
_symmetry.space_group_name_H-M   'P 1'
#
loop_
_entity.id
_entity.type
_entity.pdbx_description
1 polymer ?
#
loop_
_entity_poly.entity_id
_entity_poly.type
_entity_poly.pdbx_seq_one_letter_code
_entity_poly.pdbx_strand_id
1 'polypeptide(L)'
;GKLGDVLQESAKAAFSYVRSNADYLGIDPERFAITDLHVHLPEGATPKDGPSAGLPLIMAIISSFTKISVKHNVGMTGEITLRGHVTEIGSLKEKLIAAKRGLLDTVLIPDENEKDLVEVPDEIKKGLDINIIKNVKEALGVALVAHPEDLKDQQKGVSDISWTSDSGSQPAA
;
A
#
# COMPACT_ATOMS: atom_id res chain seq x y z
N GLY A 1 1.06 5.78 17.34
CA GLY A 1 2.37 6.42 17.37
C GLY A 1 2.28 7.93 17.56
N LYS A 2 3.39 8.59 17.70
CA LYS A 2 3.43 10.05 17.86
C LYS A 2 3.57 10.69 16.47
N LEU A 3 2.43 10.87 15.76
CA LEU A 3 2.37 11.41 14.41
C LEU A 3 2.19 12.91 14.45
N GLY A 4 3.04 13.64 13.71
CA GLY A 4 2.87 15.08 13.46
C GLY A 4 1.74 15.36 12.46
N ASP A 5 1.42 16.64 12.27
CA ASP A 5 0.25 17.07 11.50
C ASP A 5 0.37 16.71 10.02
N VAL A 6 1.56 16.83 9.43
CA VAL A 6 1.81 16.48 8.02
C VAL A 6 1.60 14.99 7.76
N LEU A 7 2.09 14.15 8.67
CA LEU A 7 1.90 12.70 8.55
C LEU A 7 0.43 12.28 8.76
N GLN A 8 -0.29 12.97 9.66
CA GLN A 8 -1.73 12.76 9.83
C GLN A 8 -2.53 13.15 8.58
N GLU A 9 -2.15 14.25 7.93
CA GLU A 9 -2.73 14.66 6.65
C GLU A 9 -2.43 13.62 5.55
N SER A 10 -1.20 13.13 5.47
CA SER A 10 -0.83 12.06 4.53
C SER A 10 -1.66 10.80 4.73
N ALA A 11 -1.96 10.42 5.98
CA ALA A 11 -2.83 9.28 6.27
C ALA A 11 -4.27 9.50 5.79
N LYS A 12 -4.80 10.72 5.97
CA LYS A 12 -6.14 11.09 5.46
C LYS A 12 -6.18 11.11 3.93
N ALA A 13 -5.13 11.64 3.28
CA ALA A 13 -5.01 11.64 1.83
C ALA A 13 -4.92 10.22 1.27
N ALA A 14 -4.15 9.34 1.92
CA ALA A 14 -4.04 7.92 1.56
C ALA A 14 -5.40 7.22 1.64
N PHE A 15 -6.14 7.41 2.73
CA PHE A 15 -7.48 6.86 2.88
C PHE A 15 -8.47 7.37 1.81
N SER A 16 -8.43 8.69 1.53
CA SER A 16 -9.26 9.31 0.50
C SER A 16 -8.96 8.75 -0.88
N TYR A 17 -7.68 8.54 -1.20
CA TYR A 17 -7.27 7.92 -2.46
C TYR A 17 -7.82 6.49 -2.59
N VAL A 18 -7.63 5.65 -1.57
CA VAL A 18 -8.11 4.25 -1.61
C VAL A 18 -9.62 4.21 -1.76
N ARG A 19 -10.36 5.04 -1.03
CA ARG A 19 -11.81 5.14 -1.12
C ARG A 19 -12.27 5.56 -2.52
N SER A 20 -11.62 6.56 -3.13
CA SER A 20 -11.94 7.05 -4.48
C SER A 20 -11.65 6.03 -5.58
N ASN A 21 -10.76 5.07 -5.31
CA ASN A 21 -10.38 4.02 -6.24
C ASN A 21 -10.89 2.62 -5.84
N ALA A 22 -11.92 2.57 -4.98
CA ALA A 22 -12.45 1.33 -4.43
C ALA A 22 -12.78 0.29 -5.51
N ASP A 23 -13.51 0.70 -6.55
CA ASP A 23 -13.90 -0.18 -7.67
C ASP A 23 -12.68 -0.75 -8.40
N TYR A 24 -11.68 0.09 -8.68
CA TYR A 24 -10.43 -0.36 -9.31
C TYR A 24 -9.70 -1.38 -8.43
N LEU A 25 -9.69 -1.15 -7.12
CA LEU A 25 -9.02 -1.99 -6.14
C LEU A 25 -9.82 -3.25 -5.74
N GLY A 26 -11.02 -3.43 -6.27
CA GLY A 26 -11.89 -4.54 -5.91
C GLY A 26 -12.41 -4.47 -4.46
N ILE A 27 -12.52 -3.25 -3.91
CA ILE A 27 -13.03 -3.00 -2.56
C ILE A 27 -14.49 -2.55 -2.68
N ASP A 28 -15.38 -3.20 -1.93
CA ASP A 28 -16.75 -2.75 -1.83
C ASP A 28 -16.82 -1.36 -1.18
N PRO A 29 -17.35 -0.33 -1.89
CA PRO A 29 -17.45 1.03 -1.37
C PRO A 29 -18.23 1.14 -0.04
N GLU A 30 -19.21 0.28 0.22
CA GLU A 30 -20.00 0.29 1.45
C GLU A 30 -19.13 -0.02 2.68
N ARG A 31 -18.05 -0.77 2.52
CA ARG A 31 -17.13 -1.08 3.62
C ARG A 31 -16.50 0.16 4.24
N PHE A 32 -16.31 1.24 3.47
CA PHE A 32 -15.75 2.48 4.01
C PHE A 32 -16.72 3.22 4.96
N ALA A 33 -18.03 2.96 4.86
CA ALA A 33 -19.02 3.55 5.75
C ALA A 33 -19.15 2.83 7.10
N ILE A 34 -18.73 1.56 7.15
CA ILE A 34 -18.90 0.69 8.32
C ILE A 34 -17.58 0.24 8.95
N THR A 35 -16.44 0.75 8.46
CA THR A 35 -15.11 0.35 8.93
C THR A 35 -14.37 1.56 9.50
N ASP A 36 -13.98 1.48 10.75
CA ASP A 36 -13.04 2.42 11.33
C ASP A 36 -11.60 2.05 10.95
N LEU A 37 -10.81 3.05 10.57
CA LEU A 37 -9.41 2.89 10.25
C LEU A 37 -8.53 3.53 11.33
N HIS A 38 -7.71 2.71 11.99
CA HIS A 38 -6.69 3.18 12.91
C HIS A 38 -5.30 3.00 12.29
N VAL A 39 -4.57 4.11 12.13
CA VAL A 39 -3.18 4.10 11.66
C VAL A 39 -2.24 4.27 12.84
N HIS A 40 -1.35 3.31 13.04
CA HIS A 40 -0.35 3.33 14.09
C HIS A 40 1.05 3.05 13.54
N LEU A 41 1.98 3.96 13.79
CA LEU A 41 3.40 3.72 13.54
C LEU A 41 4.07 3.40 14.87
N PRO A 42 4.75 2.25 15.00
CA PRO A 42 5.45 1.85 16.23
C PRO A 42 6.49 2.88 16.69
N GLU A 43 7.08 2.64 17.88
CA GLU A 43 8.04 3.53 18.53
C GLU A 43 7.42 4.90 18.90
N GLY A 44 6.36 4.89 19.69
CA GLY A 44 5.61 6.08 20.09
C GLY A 44 6.41 7.13 20.84
N ALA A 45 7.58 6.79 21.39
CA ALA A 45 8.49 7.73 22.03
C ALA A 45 9.20 8.64 21.02
N THR A 46 9.33 8.21 19.76
CA THR A 46 9.98 8.97 18.69
C THR A 46 8.93 9.70 17.87
N PRO A 47 8.92 11.05 17.86
CA PRO A 47 8.04 11.81 16.99
C PRO A 47 8.31 11.50 15.51
N LYS A 48 7.25 11.35 14.73
CA LYS A 48 7.32 11.10 13.29
C LYS A 48 6.46 12.13 12.58
N ASP A 49 7.05 12.78 11.60
CA ASP A 49 6.33 13.72 10.74
C ASP A 49 6.91 13.71 9.33
N GLY A 50 6.17 14.29 8.39
CA GLY A 50 6.55 14.41 7.00
C GLY A 50 5.66 13.60 6.05
N PRO A 51 5.63 14.01 4.76
CA PRO A 51 4.69 13.46 3.78
C PRO A 51 5.19 12.17 3.10
N SER A 52 6.47 11.81 3.26
CA SER A 52 7.11 10.73 2.49
C SER A 52 6.59 9.31 2.78
N ALA A 53 5.72 9.16 3.78
CA ALA A 53 5.05 7.90 4.10
C ALA A 53 3.69 7.74 3.37
N GLY A 54 3.29 8.65 2.50
CA GLY A 54 2.01 8.59 1.80
C GLY A 54 1.83 7.31 1.00
N LEU A 55 2.82 6.93 0.20
CA LEU A 55 2.77 5.68 -0.57
C LEU A 55 2.70 4.43 0.32
N PRO A 56 3.57 4.24 1.34
CA PRO A 56 3.45 3.12 2.28
C PRO A 56 2.08 3.04 2.95
N LEU A 57 1.50 4.18 3.33
CA LEU A 57 0.17 4.22 3.95
C LEU A 57 -0.92 3.74 3.00
N ILE A 58 -0.88 4.15 1.72
CA ILE A 58 -1.80 3.63 0.70
C ILE A 58 -1.69 2.10 0.61
N MET A 59 -0.48 1.56 0.49
CA MET A 59 -0.28 0.11 0.37
C MET A 59 -0.78 -0.64 1.60
N ALA A 60 -0.54 -0.11 2.80
CA ALA A 60 -1.04 -0.71 4.05
C ALA A 60 -2.58 -0.71 4.12
N ILE A 61 -3.22 0.39 3.70
CA ILE A 61 -4.68 0.50 3.68
C ILE A 61 -5.27 -0.47 2.63
N ILE A 62 -4.73 -0.49 1.41
CA ILE A 62 -5.16 -1.43 0.36
C ILE A 62 -5.03 -2.86 0.86
N SER A 63 -3.88 -3.24 1.41
CA SER A 63 -3.64 -4.57 1.97
C SER A 63 -4.66 -4.93 3.05
N SER A 64 -4.98 -4.00 3.94
CA SER A 64 -5.97 -4.21 5.01
C SER A 64 -7.37 -4.49 4.45
N PHE A 65 -7.81 -3.74 3.44
CA PHE A 65 -9.13 -3.89 2.85
C PHE A 65 -9.23 -5.09 1.91
N THR A 66 -8.23 -5.33 1.08
CA THR A 66 -8.24 -6.40 0.07
C THR A 66 -7.79 -7.76 0.62
N LYS A 67 -7.10 -7.77 1.77
CA LYS A 67 -6.40 -8.94 2.33
C LYS A 67 -5.24 -9.45 1.46
N ILE A 68 -4.78 -8.64 0.51
CA ILE A 68 -3.58 -8.92 -0.28
C ILE A 68 -2.38 -8.39 0.50
N SER A 69 -1.45 -9.26 0.84
CA SER A 69 -0.27 -8.88 1.63
C SER A 69 0.69 -8.00 0.82
N VAL A 70 1.31 -7.03 1.51
CA VAL A 70 2.50 -6.36 0.99
C VAL A 70 3.69 -7.31 1.11
N LYS A 71 4.54 -7.37 0.09
CA LYS A 71 5.76 -8.18 0.13
C LYS A 71 6.69 -7.68 1.24
N HIS A 72 7.23 -8.59 2.02
CA HIS A 72 8.03 -8.25 3.21
C HIS A 72 9.42 -7.66 2.89
N ASN A 73 9.93 -7.92 1.69
CA ASN A 73 11.24 -7.49 1.22
C ASN A 73 11.20 -6.21 0.37
N VAL A 74 10.05 -5.53 0.31
CA VAL A 74 9.85 -4.30 -0.45
C VAL A 74 9.80 -3.10 0.48
N GLY A 75 10.69 -2.13 0.25
CA GLY A 75 10.62 -0.80 0.83
C GLY A 75 10.00 0.18 -0.15
N MET A 76 9.41 1.24 0.37
CA MET A 76 8.85 2.28 -0.48
C MET A 76 8.81 3.63 0.22
N THR A 77 8.90 4.67 -0.58
CA THR A 77 8.75 6.05 -0.11
C THR A 77 8.11 6.89 -1.20
N GLY A 78 7.39 7.93 -0.81
CA GLY A 78 6.76 8.85 -1.75
C GLY A 78 5.70 9.67 -1.03
N GLU A 79 5.67 10.96 -1.30
CA GLU A 79 4.50 11.77 -1.05
C GLU A 79 3.44 11.45 -2.09
N ILE A 80 2.17 11.57 -1.75
CA ILE A 80 1.08 11.23 -2.67
C ILE A 80 0.14 12.41 -2.87
N THR A 81 -0.38 12.53 -4.07
CA THR A 81 -1.51 13.41 -4.36
C THR A 81 -2.83 12.64 -4.28
N LEU A 82 -3.94 13.35 -4.14
CA LEU A 82 -5.29 12.74 -4.17
C LEU A 82 -5.61 12.03 -5.51
N ARG A 83 -4.84 12.31 -6.56
CA ARG A 83 -4.96 11.65 -7.87
C ARG A 83 -4.05 10.43 -8.01
N GLY A 84 -3.25 10.14 -6.98
CA GLY A 84 -2.37 8.98 -6.95
C GLY A 84 -1.02 9.19 -7.63
N HIS A 85 -0.62 10.43 -7.93
CA HIS A 85 0.77 10.72 -8.30
C HIS A 85 1.66 10.53 -7.07
N VAL A 86 2.82 9.96 -7.29
CA VAL A 86 3.87 9.81 -6.28
C VAL A 86 4.92 10.88 -6.56
N THR A 87 5.09 11.82 -5.63
CA THR A 87 5.96 12.98 -5.79
C THR A 87 7.24 12.86 -4.97
N GLU A 88 8.21 13.71 -5.27
CA GLU A 88 9.56 13.66 -4.71
C GLU A 88 9.60 13.71 -3.18
N ILE A 89 10.62 13.11 -2.63
CA ILE A 89 10.90 13.08 -1.19
C ILE A 89 12.32 13.57 -0.89
N GLY A 90 12.55 13.99 0.33
CA GLY A 90 13.89 14.30 0.80
C GLY A 90 14.64 13.07 1.31
N SER A 91 15.97 13.23 1.44
CA SER A 91 16.86 12.26 2.09
C SER A 91 16.82 10.86 1.46
N LEU A 92 16.80 10.78 0.12
CA LEU A 92 16.77 9.49 -0.59
C LEU A 92 17.93 8.59 -0.19
N LYS A 93 19.15 9.15 -0.09
CA LYS A 93 20.36 8.40 0.28
C LYS A 93 20.20 7.69 1.62
N GLU A 94 19.73 8.40 2.64
CA GLU A 94 19.51 7.84 3.98
C GLU A 94 18.45 6.75 3.98
N LYS A 95 17.40 6.91 3.19
CA LYS A 95 16.34 5.91 3.03
C LYS A 95 16.85 4.64 2.36
N LEU A 96 17.68 4.75 1.32
CA LEU A 96 18.30 3.59 0.67
C LEU A 96 19.32 2.88 1.58
N ILE A 97 20.07 3.63 2.39
CA ILE A 97 20.93 3.06 3.43
C ILE A 97 20.09 2.27 4.44
N ALA A 98 18.98 2.84 4.89
CA ALA A 98 18.07 2.17 5.81
C ALA A 98 17.44 0.90 5.19
N ALA A 99 17.04 0.96 3.93
CA ALA A 99 16.52 -0.19 3.20
C ALA A 99 17.55 -1.34 3.15
N LYS A 100 18.78 -1.02 2.82
CA LYS A 100 19.87 -2.01 2.79
C LYS A 100 20.15 -2.61 4.16
N ARG A 101 20.17 -1.79 5.21
CA ARG A 101 20.32 -2.27 6.60
C ARG A 101 19.16 -3.16 7.03
N GLY A 102 17.96 -2.86 6.55
CA GLY A 102 16.75 -3.64 6.78
C GLY A 102 16.66 -4.90 5.93
N LEU A 103 17.69 -5.24 5.15
CA LEU A 103 17.75 -6.41 4.26
C LEU A 103 16.58 -6.45 3.27
N LEU A 104 16.18 -5.29 2.78
CA LEU A 104 15.21 -5.19 1.69
C LEU A 104 15.91 -5.48 0.35
N ASP A 105 15.20 -6.14 -0.55
CA ASP A 105 15.70 -6.45 -1.89
C ASP A 105 15.24 -5.41 -2.92
N THR A 106 14.03 -4.89 -2.73
CA THR A 106 13.36 -3.99 -3.68
C THR A 106 12.99 -2.68 -2.99
N VAL A 107 13.18 -1.56 -3.66
CA VAL A 107 12.76 -0.24 -3.17
C VAL A 107 12.03 0.52 -4.27
N LEU A 108 10.88 1.07 -3.93
CA LEU A 108 10.09 1.96 -4.79
C LEU A 108 10.39 3.42 -4.42
N ILE A 109 10.77 4.21 -5.41
CA ILE A 109 11.08 5.63 -5.26
C ILE A 109 10.31 6.45 -6.31
N PRO A 110 9.99 7.74 -6.02
CA PRO A 110 9.39 8.62 -7.00
C PRO A 110 10.31 8.86 -8.21
N ASP A 111 9.75 9.03 -9.40
CA ASP A 111 10.52 9.32 -10.62
C ASP A 111 11.30 10.63 -10.54
N GLU A 112 10.76 11.63 -9.86
CA GLU A 112 11.44 12.90 -9.62
C GLU A 112 12.74 12.75 -8.80
N ASN A 113 12.87 11.66 -8.03
CA ASN A 113 14.09 11.33 -7.28
C ASN A 113 15.12 10.51 -8.07
N GLU A 114 14.87 10.16 -9.32
CA GLU A 114 15.86 9.46 -10.16
C GLU A 114 17.17 10.25 -10.25
N LYS A 115 17.07 11.58 -10.34
CA LYS A 115 18.20 12.52 -10.35
C LYS A 115 19.10 12.39 -9.13
N ASP A 116 18.53 12.04 -7.97
CA ASP A 116 19.27 11.97 -6.69
C ASP A 116 20.08 10.68 -6.56
N LEU A 117 19.83 9.68 -7.41
CA LEU A 117 20.59 8.42 -7.41
C LEU A 117 22.07 8.61 -7.73
N VAL A 118 22.43 9.72 -8.38
CA VAL A 118 23.85 10.08 -8.64
C VAL A 118 24.63 10.32 -7.35
N GLU A 119 23.96 10.81 -6.31
CA GLU A 119 24.56 11.08 -5.00
C GLU A 119 24.65 9.83 -4.10
N VAL A 120 24.00 8.75 -4.50
CA VAL A 120 23.97 7.50 -3.74
C VAL A 120 25.17 6.64 -4.12
N PRO A 121 26.03 6.25 -3.17
CA PRO A 121 27.16 5.38 -3.44
C PRO A 121 26.75 4.06 -4.10
N ASP A 122 27.54 3.57 -5.04
CA ASP A 122 27.26 2.32 -5.75
C ASP A 122 27.17 1.11 -4.81
N GLU A 123 27.92 1.12 -3.70
CA GLU A 123 27.84 0.08 -2.67
C GLU A 123 26.44 -0.02 -2.03
N ILE A 124 25.72 1.10 -1.93
CA ILE A 124 24.36 1.13 -1.40
C ILE A 124 23.37 0.63 -2.46
N LYS A 125 23.51 1.08 -3.71
CA LYS A 125 22.67 0.64 -4.84
C LYS A 125 22.83 -0.84 -5.16
N LYS A 126 24.05 -1.36 -4.99
CA LYS A 126 24.35 -2.76 -5.29
C LYS A 126 23.55 -3.72 -4.41
N GLY A 127 22.74 -4.57 -5.05
CA GLY A 127 21.87 -5.53 -4.39
C GLY A 127 20.51 -4.98 -3.98
N LEU A 128 20.17 -3.75 -4.37
CA LEU A 128 18.82 -3.21 -4.31
C LEU A 128 18.25 -3.11 -5.72
N ASP A 129 17.08 -3.68 -5.92
CA ASP A 129 16.27 -3.46 -7.11
C ASP A 129 15.47 -2.15 -6.91
N ILE A 130 15.97 -1.06 -7.51
CA ILE A 130 15.38 0.27 -7.36
C ILE A 130 14.38 0.50 -8.47
N ASN A 131 13.11 0.53 -8.11
CA ASN A 131 11.99 0.74 -9.01
C ASN A 131 11.53 2.21 -8.95
N ILE A 132 11.62 2.88 -10.08
CA ILE A 132 11.20 4.25 -10.25
C ILE A 132 9.73 4.27 -10.65
N ILE A 133 8.89 4.97 -9.90
CA ILE A 133 7.44 4.99 -10.09
C ILE A 133 6.88 6.41 -10.14
N LYS A 134 5.83 6.62 -10.92
CA LYS A 134 5.12 7.90 -11.09
C LYS A 134 3.80 7.93 -10.33
N ASN A 135 3.20 6.78 -10.13
CA ASN A 135 1.87 6.70 -9.54
C ASN A 135 1.67 5.42 -8.73
N VAL A 136 0.63 5.44 -7.90
CA VAL A 136 0.28 4.34 -7.00
C VAL A 136 0.00 3.04 -7.76
N LYS A 137 -0.59 3.12 -8.97
CA LYS A 137 -0.94 1.91 -9.74
C LYS A 137 0.29 1.11 -10.16
N GLU A 138 1.37 1.80 -10.53
CA GLU A 138 2.65 1.15 -10.83
C GLU A 138 3.22 0.43 -9.60
N ALA A 139 3.05 1.03 -8.42
CA ALA A 139 3.53 0.45 -7.17
C ALA A 139 2.78 -0.85 -6.78
N LEU A 140 1.49 -0.99 -7.13
CA LEU A 140 0.69 -2.16 -6.76
C LEU A 140 1.31 -3.48 -7.23
N GLY A 141 1.71 -3.55 -8.50
CA GLY A 141 2.30 -4.75 -9.10
C GLY A 141 3.64 -5.15 -8.50
N VAL A 142 4.40 -4.18 -8.00
CA VAL A 142 5.71 -4.43 -7.38
C VAL A 142 5.56 -4.77 -5.90
N ALA A 143 4.75 -4.00 -5.17
CA ALA A 143 4.66 -4.06 -3.72
C ALA A 143 3.77 -5.18 -3.18
N LEU A 144 2.69 -5.54 -3.88
CA LEU A 144 1.75 -6.55 -3.42
C LEU A 144 2.10 -7.95 -3.93
N VAL A 145 1.71 -8.98 -3.17
CA VAL A 145 1.91 -10.40 -3.57
C VAL A 145 1.02 -10.83 -4.73
N ALA A 146 -0.09 -10.11 -4.97
CA ALA A 146 -0.99 -10.28 -6.11
C ALA A 146 -1.58 -8.91 -6.48
N HIS A 147 -1.91 -8.70 -7.75
CA HIS A 147 -2.57 -7.46 -8.15
C HIS A 147 -4.06 -7.50 -7.76
N PRO A 148 -4.65 -6.41 -7.25
CA PRO A 148 -6.07 -6.40 -6.88
C PRO A 148 -7.03 -6.75 -8.02
N GLU A 149 -6.68 -6.44 -9.25
CA GLU A 149 -7.48 -6.80 -10.43
C GLU A 149 -7.55 -8.30 -10.68
N ASP A 150 -6.47 -9.03 -10.39
CA ASP A 150 -6.41 -10.48 -10.61
C ASP A 150 -7.38 -11.25 -9.69
N LEU A 151 -7.80 -10.65 -8.59
CA LEU A 151 -8.73 -11.28 -7.63
C LEU A 151 -10.20 -10.96 -7.91
N LYS A 152 -10.50 -9.95 -8.74
CA LYS A 152 -11.89 -9.61 -9.10
C LYS A 152 -12.59 -10.76 -9.83
N ASP A 153 -11.87 -11.48 -10.69
CA ASP A 153 -12.43 -12.57 -11.46
C ASP A 153 -12.68 -13.82 -10.60
N GLN A 154 -11.92 -14.01 -9.52
CA GLN A 154 -12.13 -15.12 -8.60
C GLN A 154 -13.33 -14.89 -7.68
N GLN A 155 -13.67 -13.66 -7.32
CA GLN A 155 -14.83 -13.34 -6.49
C GLN A 155 -16.15 -13.43 -7.25
N LYS A 156 -16.15 -13.19 -8.56
CA LYS A 156 -17.34 -13.39 -9.41
C LYS A 156 -17.77 -14.86 -9.54
N GLY A 157 -16.82 -15.78 -9.47
CA GLY A 157 -17.10 -17.21 -9.53
C GLY A 157 -17.70 -17.81 -8.26
N VAL A 158 -17.62 -17.11 -7.11
CA VAL A 158 -18.15 -17.60 -5.81
C VAL A 158 -19.58 -17.13 -5.57
N SER A 159 -20.02 -16.03 -6.21
CA SER A 159 -21.40 -15.51 -6.08
C SER A 159 -22.46 -16.39 -6.79
N ASP A 160 -22.05 -17.29 -7.67
CA ASP A 160 -22.98 -18.17 -8.43
C ASP A 160 -23.23 -19.54 -7.76
N ILE A 161 -22.68 -19.77 -6.56
CA ILE A 161 -23.04 -20.94 -5.78
C ILE A 161 -24.34 -20.64 -5.04
N SER A 162 -25.46 -20.89 -5.70
CA SER A 162 -26.77 -20.89 -5.06
C SER A 162 -26.82 -22.06 -4.06
N TRP A 163 -26.90 -21.76 -2.79
CA TRP A 163 -27.27 -22.72 -1.77
C TRP A 163 -28.73 -23.13 -1.99
N THR A 164 -28.96 -24.22 -2.69
CA THR A 164 -30.25 -24.87 -2.65
C THR A 164 -30.38 -25.49 -1.26
N SER A 165 -31.25 -24.90 -0.43
CA SER A 165 -31.69 -25.54 0.81
C SER A 165 -32.48 -26.77 0.44
N ASP A 166 -31.87 -27.93 0.50
CA ASP A 166 -32.56 -29.21 0.42
C ASP A 166 -33.38 -29.36 1.70
N SER A 167 -34.66 -29.04 1.62
CA SER A 167 -35.62 -29.28 2.68
C SER A 167 -35.94 -30.79 2.69
N GLY A 168 -35.06 -31.55 3.30
CA GLY A 168 -35.29 -32.95 3.58
C GLY A 168 -36.56 -33.13 4.42
N SER A 169 -37.58 -33.72 3.79
CA SER A 169 -38.79 -34.20 4.41
C SER A 169 -38.47 -35.16 5.55
N GLN A 170 -38.92 -34.81 6.77
CA GLN A 170 -38.98 -35.74 7.87
C GLN A 170 -39.99 -36.84 7.55
N PRO A 171 -39.70 -38.14 7.74
CA PRO A 171 -40.71 -39.16 7.72
C PRO A 171 -41.56 -39.10 9.00
N ALA A 172 -42.86 -39.07 8.82
CA ALA A 172 -43.82 -39.28 9.90
C ALA A 172 -43.78 -40.73 10.44
N ALA A 173 -43.72 -40.86 11.75
CA ALA A 173 -44.17 -42.03 12.49
C ALA A 173 -44.77 -41.58 13.81
#